data_1b9402fd6cfab368ddad0ab42fd40a3a
#
_entry.id   1b9402fd6cfab368ddad0ab42fd40a3a
#
_cell.length_a   1.000
_cell.length_b   1.000
_cell.length_c   1.000
_cell.angle_alpha   90.00
_cell.angle_beta   90.00
_cell.angle_gamma   90.00
#
_symmetry.space_group_name_H-M   'P 1'
#
loop_
_entity.id
_entity.type
_entity.pdbx_description
1 polymer ?
#
loop_
_entity_poly.entity_id
_entity_poly.type
_entity_poly.pdbx_seq_one_letter_code
_entity_poly.pdbx_strand_id
1 'polypeptide(L)'
;MRARPSHSRILCACLFLGACATKPLPKAERKVEPALPAPRVEKMREPLEVTPLELHFSGLRGTTKASESVGVKNTGSEAVQVSDVRVVGTNAATFKIVNIPLLPVVLPPASSFSFSVGFAPGADADPGVHHGRVRIVRNEDDDGPPCDLTGLVTKGKTQADEPPLQQILEALGYDVDVGSPSLSLPAEVAGGEIKAPLFQRAKPGDVGFYLIARYTKDEETSFGHYAIEAGKPIGKSLGSAAKGHNQTLNPELEGESQTSFDPGEAAFGLFLKTGKRTLYSDDGRNAAPHKHAAKVFPLRSRGRTPVQDAYVVAFDEDGNGDYQDYVFMLWNVKPAQ
;
A
#
# COMPACT_ATOMS: atom_id res chain seq x y z
N MET A 1 40.55 6.31 -47.68
CA MET A 1 42.01 6.47 -47.39
C MET A 1 42.21 5.88 -46.00
N ARG A 2 42.74 4.68 -45.90
CA ARG A 2 44.13 4.29 -45.57
C ARG A 2 44.61 4.97 -44.28
N ALA A 3 45.13 4.34 -43.24
CA ALA A 3 45.80 3.06 -43.10
C ALA A 3 45.88 2.65 -41.60
N ARG A 4 45.91 1.35 -41.31
CA ARG A 4 46.68 0.73 -40.22
C ARG A 4 48.17 0.74 -40.61
N PRO A 5 49.20 0.47 -39.77
CA PRO A 5 49.41 -0.68 -38.90
C PRO A 5 50.20 -0.31 -37.61
N SER A 6 50.82 -1.14 -36.77
CA SER A 6 51.40 -2.49 -36.85
C SER A 6 51.87 -2.97 -35.46
N HIS A 7 52.06 -4.26 -35.37
CA HIS A 7 52.62 -5.07 -34.29
C HIS A 7 54.06 -4.70 -33.88
N SER A 8 54.46 -5.02 -32.63
CA SER A 8 55.80 -5.57 -32.39
C SER A 8 55.80 -6.51 -31.19
N ARG A 9 56.09 -7.76 -31.46
CA ARG A 9 56.54 -8.81 -30.53
C ARG A 9 58.02 -8.64 -30.31
N ILE A 10 58.50 -8.84 -29.10
CA ILE A 10 59.91 -9.21 -28.84
C ILE A 10 59.91 -10.39 -27.89
N LEU A 11 60.54 -11.45 -28.36
CA LEU A 11 60.97 -12.72 -27.75
C LEU A 11 62.42 -12.62 -27.40
N CYS A 12 62.86 -13.12 -26.23
CA CYS A 12 64.23 -13.67 -25.97
C CYS A 12 64.21 -14.21 -24.55
N ALA A 13 64.32 -15.41 -24.32
CA ALA A 13 65.38 -16.44 -24.47
C ALA A 13 66.10 -16.70 -23.16
N CYS A 14 66.16 -17.95 -22.85
CA CYS A 14 66.67 -18.71 -21.72
C CYS A 14 68.18 -18.40 -21.36
N LEU A 15 68.44 -18.60 -20.07
CA LEU A 15 69.71 -19.17 -19.66
C LEU A 15 69.54 -20.01 -18.38
N PHE A 16 69.92 -21.29 -18.50
CA PHE A 16 70.10 -22.26 -17.43
C PHE A 16 71.36 -21.99 -16.64
N LEU A 17 71.31 -22.11 -15.31
CA LEU A 17 72.46 -22.56 -14.52
C LEU A 17 72.04 -23.16 -13.20
N GLY A 18 72.27 -24.30 -12.97
CA GLY A 18 72.75 -25.29 -12.08
C GLY A 18 72.47 -25.21 -10.60
N ALA A 19 71.85 -26.19 -10.19
CA ALA A 19 71.74 -26.97 -8.96
C ALA A 19 72.55 -26.57 -7.74
N CYS A 20 71.90 -26.45 -6.62
CA CYS A 20 72.36 -27.03 -5.34
C CYS A 20 71.11 -27.41 -4.48
N ALA A 21 70.97 -28.69 -4.26
CA ALA A 21 69.90 -29.25 -3.44
C ALA A 21 70.25 -29.07 -1.96
N THR A 22 69.47 -28.27 -1.26
CA THR A 22 69.38 -28.29 0.19
C THR A 22 68.00 -28.80 0.58
N LYS A 23 67.93 -29.92 1.29
CA LYS A 23 66.70 -30.50 1.89
C LYS A 23 66.01 -29.45 2.78
N PRO A 24 64.77 -29.13 2.58
CA PRO A 24 64.02 -28.32 3.55
C PRO A 24 63.66 -29.19 4.78
N LEU A 25 63.86 -28.61 5.95
CA LEU A 25 63.37 -29.07 7.23
C LEU A 25 61.85 -29.13 7.23
N PRO A 26 61.25 -30.13 7.92
CA PRO A 26 59.81 -30.23 8.00
C PRO A 26 59.25 -29.02 8.77
N LYS A 27 58.38 -28.23 8.12
CA LYS A 27 57.58 -27.18 8.76
C LYS A 27 56.63 -27.86 9.75
N ALA A 28 56.77 -27.52 11.03
CA ALA A 28 55.79 -27.84 12.03
C ALA A 28 54.41 -27.29 11.58
N GLU A 29 53.47 -28.17 11.31
CA GLU A 29 52.07 -27.80 11.09
C GLU A 29 51.53 -27.20 12.39
N ARG A 30 51.34 -25.89 12.40
CA ARG A 30 50.60 -25.21 13.43
C ARG A 30 49.12 -25.67 13.28
N LYS A 31 48.65 -26.55 14.19
CA LYS A 31 47.21 -26.80 14.32
C LYS A 31 46.50 -25.45 14.52
N VAL A 32 45.83 -25.00 13.50
CA VAL A 32 44.92 -23.88 13.61
C VAL A 32 43.68 -24.40 14.38
N GLU A 33 43.59 -24.01 15.63
CA GLU A 33 42.42 -24.24 16.45
C GLU A 33 41.23 -23.56 15.74
N PRO A 34 40.10 -24.25 15.51
CA PRO A 34 38.98 -23.63 14.84
C PRO A 34 38.52 -22.42 15.68
N ALA A 35 38.51 -21.24 15.07
CA ALA A 35 38.01 -20.04 15.69
C ALA A 35 36.58 -20.28 16.20
N LEU A 36 36.37 -20.03 17.49
CA LEU A 36 35.01 -20.03 18.09
C LEU A 36 34.10 -19.18 17.20
N PRO A 37 32.90 -19.68 16.83
CA PRO A 37 31.96 -18.88 16.09
C PRO A 37 31.69 -17.60 16.88
N ALA A 38 31.79 -16.45 16.20
CA ALA A 38 31.48 -15.17 16.78
C ALA A 38 30.07 -15.23 17.43
N PRO A 39 29.86 -14.68 18.64
CA PRO A 39 28.57 -14.71 19.27
C PRO A 39 27.55 -14.13 18.31
N ARG A 40 26.52 -14.93 17.96
CA ARG A 40 25.35 -14.45 17.23
C ARG A 40 24.75 -13.37 18.10
N VAL A 41 24.87 -12.12 17.68
CA VAL A 41 24.08 -11.04 18.26
C VAL A 41 22.64 -11.36 17.90
N GLU A 42 21.92 -12.06 18.78
CA GLU A 42 20.47 -12.13 18.70
C GLU A 42 19.99 -10.68 18.75
N LYS A 43 19.40 -10.24 17.63
CA LYS A 43 18.67 -8.97 17.61
C LYS A 43 17.65 -9.09 18.73
N MET A 44 17.86 -8.36 19.84
CA MET A 44 16.90 -8.34 20.96
C MET A 44 15.54 -8.01 20.35
N ARG A 45 14.61 -8.95 20.45
CA ARG A 45 13.23 -8.72 20.03
C ARG A 45 12.68 -7.60 20.86
N GLU A 46 12.10 -6.60 20.20
CA GLU A 46 11.33 -5.57 20.90
C GLU A 46 10.31 -6.26 21.83
N PRO A 47 10.31 -5.94 23.13
CA PRO A 47 9.44 -6.61 24.08
C PRO A 47 7.97 -6.25 23.93
N LEU A 48 7.65 -5.18 23.17
CA LEU A 48 6.27 -4.78 22.88
C LEU A 48 5.92 -5.09 21.44
N GLU A 49 4.70 -5.55 21.23
CA GLU A 49 4.02 -5.68 19.94
C GLU A 49 2.86 -4.69 19.90
N VAL A 50 2.75 -3.93 18.82
CA VAL A 50 1.68 -2.96 18.58
C VAL A 50 0.88 -3.42 17.37
N THR A 51 -0.45 -3.45 17.48
CA THR A 51 -1.34 -3.92 16.43
C THR A 51 -2.59 -3.05 16.36
N PRO A 52 -2.92 -2.46 15.18
CA PRO A 52 -2.14 -2.47 13.95
C PRO A 52 -0.93 -1.52 14.01
N LEU A 53 -0.01 -1.64 13.04
CA LEU A 53 1.13 -0.73 12.90
C LEU A 53 0.78 0.55 12.14
N GLU A 54 -0.34 0.57 11.43
CA GLU A 54 -0.82 1.71 10.67
C GLU A 54 -2.34 1.83 10.79
N LEU A 55 -2.83 3.08 10.87
CA LEU A 55 -4.26 3.42 10.81
C LEU A 55 -4.49 4.49 9.74
N HIS A 56 -5.54 4.29 8.95
CA HIS A 56 -5.94 5.19 7.88
C HIS A 56 -7.34 5.73 8.15
N PHE A 57 -7.46 7.04 8.14
CA PHE A 57 -8.71 7.75 8.40
C PHE A 57 -9.07 8.65 7.22
N SER A 58 -10.35 8.94 7.09
CA SER A 58 -10.81 10.04 6.26
C SER A 58 -11.97 10.76 6.94
N GLY A 59 -12.07 12.04 6.72
CA GLY A 59 -13.15 12.82 7.33
C GLY A 59 -13.21 14.24 6.82
N LEU A 60 -14.43 14.80 6.89
CA LEU A 60 -14.65 16.20 6.59
C LEU A 60 -14.07 17.05 7.72
N ARG A 61 -13.39 18.15 7.37
CA ARG A 61 -12.93 19.13 8.37
C ARG A 61 -14.07 19.58 9.27
N GLY A 62 -13.78 19.79 10.55
CA GLY A 62 -14.78 20.13 11.56
C GLY A 62 -15.66 18.96 12.04
N THR A 63 -15.38 17.74 11.58
CA THR A 63 -16.09 16.53 12.03
C THR A 63 -15.20 15.58 12.79
N THR A 64 -15.79 14.69 13.59
CA THR A 64 -15.06 13.61 14.26
C THR A 64 -15.51 12.28 13.66
N LYS A 65 -14.55 11.46 13.27
CA LYS A 65 -14.79 10.08 12.82
C LYS A 65 -14.66 9.10 13.99
N ALA A 66 -15.26 7.93 13.83
CA ALA A 66 -15.12 6.83 14.78
C ALA A 66 -13.64 6.51 15.05
N SER A 67 -13.37 6.06 16.26
CA SER A 67 -12.02 5.71 16.68
C SER A 67 -11.72 4.25 16.36
N GLU A 68 -10.46 4.00 15.93
CA GLU A 68 -9.91 2.67 15.68
C GLU A 68 -9.10 2.19 16.88
N SER A 69 -9.15 0.89 17.15
CA SER A 69 -8.46 0.29 18.31
C SER A 69 -7.01 -0.02 18.00
N VAL A 70 -6.13 0.25 18.98
CA VAL A 70 -4.71 -0.14 18.96
C VAL A 70 -4.44 -1.02 20.17
N GLY A 71 -3.93 -2.21 19.94
CA GLY A 71 -3.48 -3.14 20.98
C GLY A 71 -1.99 -3.00 21.24
N VAL A 72 -1.59 -3.07 22.51
CA VAL A 72 -0.19 -3.13 22.94
C VAL A 72 -0.01 -4.37 23.79
N LYS A 73 0.88 -5.28 23.38
CA LYS A 73 1.13 -6.56 24.05
C LYS A 73 2.59 -6.69 24.44
N ASN A 74 2.86 -7.14 25.65
CA ASN A 74 4.20 -7.56 26.04
C ASN A 74 4.48 -8.98 25.54
N THR A 75 5.39 -9.09 24.59
CA THR A 75 5.86 -10.38 24.01
C THR A 75 7.20 -10.84 24.61
N GLY A 76 7.77 -10.01 25.51
CA GLY A 76 9.01 -10.33 26.23
C GLY A 76 8.78 -11.26 27.42
N SER A 77 9.89 -11.64 28.07
CA SER A 77 9.90 -12.50 29.26
C SER A 77 9.87 -11.72 30.57
N GLU A 78 10.02 -10.40 30.53
CA GLU A 78 10.04 -9.52 31.69
C GLU A 78 8.87 -8.53 31.66
N ALA A 79 8.50 -7.99 32.81
CA ALA A 79 7.47 -6.95 32.88
C ALA A 79 7.98 -5.65 32.25
N VAL A 80 7.13 -4.99 31.45
CA VAL A 80 7.41 -3.72 30.78
C VAL A 80 6.49 -2.65 31.35
N GLN A 81 7.06 -1.54 31.77
CA GLN A 81 6.30 -0.35 32.16
C GLN A 81 6.08 0.54 30.95
N VAL A 82 4.83 0.88 30.65
CA VAL A 82 4.45 1.93 29.71
C VAL A 82 4.13 3.19 30.51
N SER A 83 4.93 4.21 30.31
CA SER A 83 4.84 5.47 31.08
C SER A 83 3.94 6.51 30.42
N ASP A 84 3.88 6.52 29.07
CA ASP A 84 3.09 7.48 28.31
C ASP A 84 2.69 6.88 26.93
N VAL A 85 1.56 7.37 26.40
CA VAL A 85 1.10 7.11 25.03
C VAL A 85 0.58 8.42 24.47
N ARG A 86 1.20 8.90 23.39
CA ARG A 86 0.85 10.20 22.81
C ARG A 86 0.97 10.20 21.28
N VAL A 87 0.24 11.08 20.62
CA VAL A 87 0.42 11.35 19.20
C VAL A 87 1.49 12.42 19.01
N VAL A 88 2.41 12.17 18.09
CA VAL A 88 3.46 13.10 17.66
C VAL A 88 3.41 13.28 16.13
N GLY A 89 4.08 14.32 15.62
CA GLY A 89 4.15 14.61 14.19
C GLY A 89 3.50 15.94 13.84
N THR A 90 3.64 16.36 12.58
CA THR A 90 3.22 17.68 12.09
C THR A 90 1.73 17.94 12.28
N ASN A 91 0.91 16.91 12.06
CA ASN A 91 -0.54 17.00 12.16
C ASN A 91 -1.10 16.26 13.37
N ALA A 92 -0.30 16.12 14.44
CA ALA A 92 -0.71 15.36 15.65
C ALA A 92 -2.06 15.82 16.23
N ALA A 93 -2.37 17.12 16.11
CA ALA A 93 -3.61 17.70 16.64
C ALA A 93 -4.89 17.18 15.97
N THR A 94 -4.80 16.57 14.77
CA THR A 94 -5.95 15.98 14.08
C THR A 94 -6.31 14.58 14.59
N PHE A 95 -5.44 13.99 15.41
CA PHE A 95 -5.66 12.65 15.97
C PHE A 95 -5.81 12.75 17.50
N LYS A 96 -6.70 11.95 18.06
CA LYS A 96 -6.97 11.94 19.51
C LYS A 96 -6.89 10.53 20.06
N ILE A 97 -6.11 10.34 21.12
CA ILE A 97 -6.13 9.10 21.88
C ILE A 97 -7.33 9.13 22.82
N VAL A 98 -8.11 8.06 22.81
CA VAL A 98 -9.28 7.89 23.67
C VAL A 98 -9.27 6.48 24.27
N ASN A 99 -10.00 6.29 25.38
CA ASN A 99 -10.12 5.01 26.07
C ASN A 99 -8.78 4.39 26.49
N ILE A 100 -7.82 5.23 26.84
CA ILE A 100 -6.52 4.77 27.34
C ILE A 100 -6.60 4.41 28.83
N PRO A 101 -5.98 3.31 29.30
CA PRO A 101 -5.89 3.00 30.71
C PRO A 101 -5.10 4.07 31.49
N LEU A 102 -5.23 4.07 32.82
CA LEU A 102 -4.43 4.94 33.64
C LEU A 102 -2.94 4.61 33.50
N LEU A 103 -2.14 5.61 33.13
CA LEU A 103 -0.70 5.49 32.98
C LEU A 103 0.01 6.07 34.24
N PRO A 104 1.18 5.56 34.62
CA PRO A 104 1.89 4.45 34.02
C PRO A 104 1.22 3.10 34.29
N VAL A 105 1.32 2.17 33.33
CA VAL A 105 0.85 0.80 33.48
C VAL A 105 2.01 -0.19 33.34
N VAL A 106 2.02 -1.21 34.20
CA VAL A 106 3.00 -2.32 34.12
C VAL A 106 2.35 -3.50 33.41
N LEU A 107 2.98 -3.96 32.35
CA LEU A 107 2.56 -5.12 31.56
C LEU A 107 3.42 -6.34 31.91
N PRO A 108 2.93 -7.30 32.67
CA PRO A 108 3.57 -8.60 32.83
C PRO A 108 3.79 -9.30 31.48
N PRO A 109 4.66 -10.31 31.39
CA PRO A 109 4.81 -11.12 30.18
C PRO A 109 3.46 -11.64 29.68
N ALA A 110 3.26 -11.63 28.36
CA ALA A 110 2.06 -12.04 27.65
C ALA A 110 0.79 -11.21 27.92
N SER A 111 0.83 -10.19 28.78
CA SER A 111 -0.31 -9.28 29.02
C SER A 111 -0.41 -8.18 27.94
N SER A 112 -1.57 -7.55 27.86
CA SER A 112 -1.85 -6.48 26.89
C SER A 112 -2.83 -5.46 27.45
N PHE A 113 -2.83 -4.26 26.88
CA PHE A 113 -3.93 -3.30 26.96
C PHE A 113 -4.28 -2.78 25.58
N SER A 114 -5.39 -2.08 25.47
CA SER A 114 -5.78 -1.39 24.25
C SER A 114 -6.20 0.05 24.55
N PHE A 115 -6.09 0.89 23.54
CA PHE A 115 -6.66 2.23 23.48
C PHE A 115 -7.23 2.46 22.07
N SER A 116 -7.85 3.61 21.84
CA SER A 116 -8.34 3.93 20.51
C SER A 116 -7.78 5.25 20.02
N VAL A 117 -7.64 5.39 18.70
CA VAL A 117 -7.25 6.62 18.03
C VAL A 117 -8.43 7.12 17.22
N GLY A 118 -8.90 8.32 17.49
CA GLY A 118 -9.93 9.01 16.72
C GLY A 118 -9.32 10.03 15.77
N PHE A 119 -10.01 10.30 14.66
CA PHE A 119 -9.65 11.34 13.70
C PHE A 119 -10.64 12.49 13.80
N ALA A 120 -10.14 13.67 14.16
CA ALA A 120 -10.96 14.85 14.46
C ALA A 120 -10.28 16.13 13.92
N PRO A 121 -10.20 16.31 12.60
CA PRO A 121 -9.65 17.53 12.02
C PRO A 121 -10.49 18.75 12.42
N GLY A 122 -9.84 19.82 12.81
CA GLY A 122 -10.50 21.09 13.12
C GLY A 122 -11.26 21.67 11.93
N ALA A 123 -12.14 22.63 12.17
CA ALA A 123 -12.88 23.32 11.09
C ALA A 123 -11.97 24.13 10.16
N ASP A 124 -10.82 24.52 10.66
CA ASP A 124 -9.76 25.27 9.98
C ASP A 124 -8.60 24.37 9.48
N ALA A 125 -8.72 23.05 9.65
CA ALA A 125 -7.71 22.13 9.16
C ALA A 125 -7.56 22.21 7.63
N ASP A 126 -6.32 22.25 7.15
CA ASP A 126 -6.02 22.23 5.74
C ASP A 126 -6.52 20.92 5.11
N PRO A 127 -7.21 20.96 3.95
CA PRO A 127 -7.54 19.75 3.21
C PRO A 127 -6.28 19.04 2.72
N GLY A 128 -6.34 17.72 2.67
CA GLY A 128 -5.25 16.87 2.19
C GLY A 128 -4.81 15.82 3.20
N VAL A 129 -3.64 15.24 2.98
CA VAL A 129 -3.12 14.14 3.78
C VAL A 129 -2.42 14.67 5.04
N HIS A 130 -2.88 14.21 6.18
CA HIS A 130 -2.32 14.51 7.50
C HIS A 130 -1.60 13.30 8.06
N HIS A 131 -0.42 13.51 8.61
CA HIS A 131 0.40 12.47 9.22
C HIS A 131 0.58 12.67 10.72
N GLY A 132 0.50 11.58 11.44
CA GLY A 132 0.84 11.49 12.85
C GLY A 132 1.46 10.13 13.16
N ARG A 133 1.84 9.95 14.40
CA ARG A 133 2.39 8.70 14.90
C ARG A 133 2.05 8.54 16.37
N VAL A 134 1.51 7.40 16.74
CA VAL A 134 1.41 7.04 18.15
C VAL A 134 2.79 6.62 18.64
N ARG A 135 3.24 7.26 19.69
CA ARG A 135 4.46 6.96 20.42
C ARG A 135 4.10 6.29 21.74
N ILE A 136 4.62 5.10 21.99
CA ILE A 136 4.42 4.35 23.21
C ILE A 136 5.72 4.44 24.01
N VAL A 137 5.73 5.18 25.09
CA VAL A 137 6.93 5.49 25.86
C VAL A 137 7.07 4.47 26.98
N ARG A 138 8.19 3.77 27.02
CA ARG A 138 8.56 2.84 28.09
C ARG A 138 9.36 3.54 29.18
N ASN A 139 10.42 4.24 28.78
CA ASN A 139 11.27 5.06 29.64
C ASN A 139 11.52 6.40 28.93
N GLU A 140 12.18 7.35 29.57
CA GLU A 140 12.41 8.68 29.01
C GLU A 140 13.03 8.67 27.62
N ASP A 141 13.94 7.71 27.35
CA ASP A 141 14.69 7.59 26.10
C ASP A 141 14.36 6.32 25.28
N ASP A 142 13.33 5.56 25.67
CA ASP A 142 13.02 4.28 25.05
C ASP A 142 11.56 4.18 24.64
N ASP A 143 11.34 4.19 23.31
CA ASP A 143 10.02 4.04 22.70
C ASP A 143 9.79 2.59 22.27
N GLY A 144 8.57 2.12 22.43
CA GLY A 144 8.09 0.90 21.79
C GLY A 144 7.84 1.11 20.29
N PRO A 145 7.44 0.03 19.58
CA PRO A 145 7.07 0.12 18.18
C PRO A 145 5.98 1.19 17.97
N PRO A 146 6.10 2.04 16.95
CA PRO A 146 5.10 3.06 16.67
C PRO A 146 3.88 2.48 15.97
N CYS A 147 2.74 3.19 16.05
CA CYS A 147 1.64 3.05 15.10
C CYS A 147 1.56 4.32 14.25
N ASP A 148 1.76 4.19 12.94
CA ASP A 148 1.67 5.31 12.02
C ASP A 148 0.22 5.68 11.75
N LEU A 149 -0.06 6.98 11.70
CA LEU A 149 -1.40 7.52 11.48
C LEU A 149 -1.41 8.34 10.20
N THR A 150 -2.37 8.05 9.35
CA THR A 150 -2.63 8.85 8.16
C THR A 150 -4.11 9.21 8.12
N GLY A 151 -4.42 10.48 7.91
CA GLY A 151 -5.78 10.98 7.82
C GLY A 151 -5.96 11.83 6.57
N LEU A 152 -7.01 11.57 5.79
CA LEU A 152 -7.39 12.39 4.65
C LEU A 152 -8.47 13.38 5.07
N VAL A 153 -8.12 14.66 5.14
CA VAL A 153 -9.03 15.76 5.44
C VAL A 153 -9.68 16.22 4.14
N THR A 154 -11.01 16.13 4.06
CA THR A 154 -11.77 16.62 2.91
C THR A 154 -12.40 17.97 3.20
N LYS A 155 -12.50 18.82 2.19
CA LYS A 155 -13.03 20.16 2.32
C LYS A 155 -14.57 20.17 2.33
N GLY A 156 -15.18 19.30 1.53
CA GLY A 156 -16.62 19.16 1.37
C GLY A 156 -16.99 17.80 0.78
N LYS A 157 -18.26 17.66 0.40
CA LYS A 157 -18.83 16.43 -0.21
C LYS A 157 -19.30 16.68 -1.65
N THR A 158 -18.91 17.78 -2.23
CA THR A 158 -19.22 18.12 -3.62
C THR A 158 -17.98 17.92 -4.47
N GLN A 159 -18.13 17.60 -5.74
CA GLN A 159 -17.03 17.31 -6.68
C GLN A 159 -15.80 18.22 -6.52
N ALA A 160 -16.00 19.55 -6.44
CA ALA A 160 -14.90 20.51 -6.32
C ALA A 160 -14.17 20.47 -4.96
N ASP A 161 -14.75 19.82 -3.96
CA ASP A 161 -14.27 19.75 -2.57
C ASP A 161 -13.81 18.34 -2.18
N GLU A 162 -13.96 17.37 -3.07
CA GLU A 162 -13.49 15.98 -2.90
C GLU A 162 -11.96 15.91 -3.08
N PRO A 163 -11.32 14.91 -2.50
CA PRO A 163 -9.86 14.78 -2.58
C PRO A 163 -9.44 14.23 -3.95
N PRO A 164 -8.35 14.72 -4.54
CA PRO A 164 -7.77 14.12 -5.74
C PRO A 164 -7.36 12.66 -5.53
N LEU A 165 -7.43 11.85 -6.58
CA LEU A 165 -7.02 10.42 -6.54
C LEU A 165 -5.60 10.24 -5.98
N GLN A 166 -4.65 11.15 -6.30
CA GLN A 166 -3.29 11.09 -5.75
C GLN A 166 -3.28 11.14 -4.22
N GLN A 167 -4.08 12.02 -3.60
CA GLN A 167 -4.16 12.15 -2.14
C GLN A 167 -4.85 10.94 -1.48
N ILE A 168 -5.85 10.36 -2.16
CA ILE A 168 -6.52 9.14 -1.70
C ILE A 168 -5.51 8.00 -1.59
N LEU A 169 -4.72 7.77 -2.64
CA LEU A 169 -3.73 6.70 -2.66
C LEU A 169 -2.60 6.95 -1.66
N GLU A 170 -2.13 8.18 -1.53
CA GLU A 170 -1.16 8.57 -0.51
C GLU A 170 -1.67 8.34 0.92
N ALA A 171 -2.93 8.71 1.19
CA ALA A 171 -3.55 8.50 2.50
C ALA A 171 -3.68 7.01 2.86
N LEU A 172 -3.79 6.13 1.88
CA LEU A 172 -3.79 4.67 2.03
C LEU A 172 -2.38 4.06 2.08
N GLY A 173 -1.32 4.88 2.02
CA GLY A 173 0.05 4.41 2.06
C GLY A 173 0.59 3.90 0.71
N TYR A 174 -0.08 4.24 -0.40
CA TYR A 174 0.37 3.87 -1.74
C TYR A 174 1.09 5.04 -2.43
N ASP A 175 2.24 4.77 -3.01
CA ASP A 175 3.07 5.75 -3.74
C ASP A 175 2.92 5.55 -5.26
N VAL A 176 1.68 5.68 -5.73
CA VAL A 176 1.29 5.52 -7.13
C VAL A 176 1.30 6.88 -7.81
N ASP A 177 1.99 7.00 -8.94
CA ASP A 177 1.99 8.21 -9.76
C ASP A 177 0.76 8.17 -10.69
N VAL A 178 -0.25 8.99 -10.40
CA VAL A 178 -1.45 9.12 -11.24
C VAL A 178 -1.31 10.17 -12.35
N GLY A 179 -0.14 10.80 -12.46
CA GLY A 179 0.17 11.77 -13.51
C GLY A 179 -0.22 13.22 -13.20
N SER A 180 -0.97 13.48 -12.14
CA SER A 180 -1.32 14.83 -11.69
C SER A 180 -1.76 14.82 -10.22
N PRO A 181 -1.38 15.84 -9.43
CA PRO A 181 -1.94 16.06 -8.10
C PRO A 181 -3.33 16.75 -8.14
N SER A 182 -3.80 17.13 -9.33
CA SER A 182 -5.08 17.80 -9.52
C SER A 182 -6.26 16.85 -9.36
N LEU A 183 -7.43 17.42 -9.09
CA LEU A 183 -8.68 16.66 -9.04
C LEU A 183 -8.99 16.03 -10.41
N SER A 184 -8.91 16.79 -11.49
CA SER A 184 -9.08 16.22 -12.84
C SER A 184 -7.77 15.72 -13.40
N LEU A 185 -7.79 14.48 -13.90
CA LEU A 185 -6.66 13.82 -14.54
C LEU A 185 -6.72 14.01 -16.07
N PRO A 186 -5.57 14.00 -16.77
CA PRO A 186 -5.54 13.97 -18.22
C PRO A 186 -6.33 12.78 -18.77
N ALA A 187 -7.06 12.98 -19.88
CA ALA A 187 -7.77 11.90 -20.58
C ALA A 187 -6.80 10.88 -21.18
N GLU A 188 -5.63 11.33 -21.63
CA GLU A 188 -4.58 10.48 -22.13
C GLU A 188 -3.75 9.85 -20.99
N VAL A 189 -3.06 8.76 -21.32
CA VAL A 189 -2.16 8.07 -20.38
C VAL A 189 -1.12 9.03 -19.82
N ALA A 190 -1.05 9.13 -18.50
CA ALA A 190 -0.11 9.98 -17.79
C ALA A 190 0.42 9.29 -16.52
N GLY A 191 1.61 9.72 -16.08
CA GLY A 191 2.24 9.11 -14.91
C GLY A 191 2.49 7.61 -15.09
N GLY A 192 2.08 6.84 -14.10
CA GLY A 192 2.20 5.39 -14.09
C GLY A 192 1.02 4.64 -14.70
N GLU A 193 0.05 5.31 -15.32
CA GLU A 193 -1.10 4.66 -15.94
C GLU A 193 -0.68 3.65 -17.01
N ILE A 194 -1.38 2.53 -17.07
CA ILE A 194 -1.22 1.53 -18.13
C ILE A 194 -2.55 1.27 -18.87
N LYS A 195 -2.48 0.91 -20.13
CA LYS A 195 -3.65 0.45 -20.89
C LYS A 195 -3.89 -1.03 -20.58
N ALA A 196 -4.81 -1.30 -19.66
CA ALA A 196 -5.19 -2.64 -19.26
C ALA A 196 -6.72 -2.76 -19.16
N PRO A 197 -7.43 -2.83 -20.30
CA PRO A 197 -8.90 -2.92 -20.31
C PRO A 197 -9.40 -4.24 -19.72
N LEU A 198 -8.60 -5.30 -19.86
CA LEU A 198 -8.87 -6.62 -19.34
C LEU A 198 -7.67 -7.16 -18.55
N PHE A 199 -7.97 -8.03 -17.61
CA PHE A 199 -7.01 -8.73 -16.78
C PHE A 199 -7.13 -10.25 -16.96
N GLN A 200 -6.11 -10.96 -16.51
CA GLN A 200 -6.14 -12.39 -16.29
C GLN A 200 -5.45 -12.70 -14.95
N ARG A 201 -5.79 -13.83 -14.38
CA ARG A 201 -5.15 -14.32 -13.15
C ARG A 201 -3.63 -14.46 -13.35
N ALA A 202 -2.82 -13.97 -12.41
CA ALA A 202 -1.35 -14.04 -12.50
C ALA A 202 -0.80 -15.40 -12.05
N LYS A 203 -1.39 -15.97 -10.99
CA LYS A 203 -0.97 -17.24 -10.34
C LYS A 203 -2.20 -18.05 -9.95
N PRO A 204 -2.09 -19.36 -9.74
CA PRO A 204 -3.19 -20.17 -9.20
C PRO A 204 -3.74 -19.58 -7.89
N GLY A 205 -5.06 -19.62 -7.71
CA GLY A 205 -5.78 -19.04 -6.58
C GLY A 205 -6.73 -17.92 -6.99
N ASP A 206 -7.49 -17.41 -6.04
CA ASP A 206 -8.44 -16.33 -6.28
C ASP A 206 -7.77 -15.00 -6.60
N VAL A 207 -8.49 -14.15 -7.31
CA VAL A 207 -8.17 -12.74 -7.48
C VAL A 207 -8.74 -11.98 -6.32
N GLY A 208 -7.92 -11.16 -5.63
CA GLY A 208 -8.39 -10.23 -4.62
C GLY A 208 -8.96 -8.96 -5.28
N PHE A 209 -10.05 -8.46 -4.70
CA PHE A 209 -10.80 -7.31 -5.20
C PHE A 209 -11.34 -6.50 -4.04
N TYR A 210 -10.80 -5.30 -3.82
CA TYR A 210 -11.12 -4.46 -2.67
C TYR A 210 -11.52 -3.07 -3.13
N LEU A 211 -12.68 -2.58 -2.67
CA LEU A 211 -13.03 -1.17 -2.77
C LEU A 211 -12.29 -0.41 -1.67
N ILE A 212 -11.27 0.35 -2.03
CA ILE A 212 -10.39 1.03 -1.08
C ILE A 212 -10.74 2.50 -0.85
N ALA A 213 -11.55 3.10 -1.74
CA ALA A 213 -12.08 4.45 -1.54
C ALA A 213 -13.35 4.68 -2.38
N ARG A 214 -14.23 5.54 -1.87
CA ARG A 214 -15.42 6.01 -2.56
C ARG A 214 -15.66 7.49 -2.24
N TYR A 215 -15.58 8.32 -3.27
CA TYR A 215 -15.83 9.77 -3.19
C TYR A 215 -16.77 10.17 -4.32
N THR A 216 -18.07 10.01 -4.09
CA THR A 216 -19.13 10.26 -5.04
C THR A 216 -20.46 10.46 -4.32
N LYS A 217 -21.57 10.54 -5.04
CA LYS A 217 -22.93 10.60 -4.50
C LYS A 217 -23.29 9.31 -3.77
N ASP A 218 -24.19 9.40 -2.79
CA ASP A 218 -24.71 8.23 -2.07
C ASP A 218 -25.84 7.56 -2.85
N GLU A 219 -25.48 6.96 -3.98
CA GLU A 219 -26.39 6.21 -4.84
C GLU A 219 -26.17 4.70 -4.67
N GLU A 220 -27.23 3.93 -4.98
CA GLU A 220 -27.12 2.47 -5.02
C GLU A 220 -26.22 2.05 -6.18
N THR A 221 -25.19 1.28 -5.85
CA THR A 221 -24.20 0.82 -6.81
C THR A 221 -23.90 -0.64 -6.61
N SER A 222 -23.57 -1.32 -7.70
CA SER A 222 -22.98 -2.65 -7.64
C SER A 222 -21.74 -2.71 -8.52
N PHE A 223 -20.80 -3.55 -8.15
CA PHE A 223 -19.55 -3.72 -8.86
C PHE A 223 -19.19 -5.20 -8.96
N GLY A 224 -18.33 -5.52 -9.90
CA GLY A 224 -17.90 -6.88 -10.11
C GLY A 224 -16.99 -7.05 -11.31
N HIS A 225 -16.88 -8.29 -11.75
CA HIS A 225 -16.12 -8.63 -12.96
C HIS A 225 -17.05 -9.13 -14.06
N TYR A 226 -16.56 -9.11 -15.30
CA TYR A 226 -17.25 -9.69 -16.45
C TYR A 226 -16.30 -10.49 -17.31
N ALA A 227 -16.79 -11.56 -17.89
CA ALA A 227 -16.16 -12.29 -18.98
C ALA A 227 -16.79 -11.88 -20.31
N ILE A 228 -16.10 -12.18 -21.42
CA ILE A 228 -16.64 -11.97 -22.77
C ILE A 228 -17.14 -13.31 -23.30
N GLU A 229 -18.44 -13.43 -23.50
CA GLU A 229 -19.08 -14.59 -24.10
C GLU A 229 -19.84 -14.18 -25.37
N ALA A 230 -19.50 -14.80 -26.49
CA ALA A 230 -20.07 -14.44 -27.80
C ALA A 230 -20.03 -12.92 -28.10
N GLY A 231 -18.93 -12.24 -27.70
CA GLY A 231 -18.73 -10.81 -27.91
C GLY A 231 -19.47 -9.89 -26.93
N LYS A 232 -20.23 -10.45 -25.99
CA LYS A 232 -20.99 -9.68 -24.98
C LYS A 232 -20.36 -9.81 -23.60
N PRO A 233 -20.40 -8.73 -22.76
CA PRO A 233 -19.97 -8.81 -21.39
C PRO A 233 -21.03 -9.54 -20.54
N ILE A 234 -20.64 -10.61 -19.89
CA ILE A 234 -21.46 -11.35 -18.92
C ILE A 234 -20.89 -11.02 -17.53
N GLY A 235 -21.60 -10.16 -16.82
CA GLY A 235 -21.18 -9.66 -15.51
C GLY A 235 -21.58 -10.59 -14.37
N LYS A 236 -20.68 -10.69 -13.38
CA LYS A 236 -20.93 -11.33 -12.09
C LYS A 236 -20.69 -10.27 -11.01
N SER A 237 -21.73 -9.94 -10.26
CA SER A 237 -21.62 -8.99 -9.13
C SER A 237 -20.79 -9.59 -8.01
N LEU A 238 -19.92 -8.77 -7.43
CA LEU A 238 -19.11 -9.09 -6.25
C LEU A 238 -19.63 -8.35 -5.02
N GLY A 239 -20.38 -7.27 -5.19
CA GLY A 239 -20.93 -6.54 -4.05
C GLY A 239 -21.44 -5.16 -4.39
N SER A 240 -21.75 -4.44 -3.32
CA SER A 240 -22.23 -3.05 -3.29
C SER A 240 -21.57 -2.30 -2.14
N ALA A 241 -21.37 -1.00 -2.28
CA ALA A 241 -20.93 -0.18 -1.17
C ALA A 241 -22.13 0.15 -0.26
N ALA A 242 -21.90 0.09 1.05
CA ALA A 242 -22.94 0.39 2.03
C ALA A 242 -23.40 1.85 1.90
N LYS A 243 -24.72 2.06 2.13
CA LYS A 243 -25.32 3.40 2.14
C LYS A 243 -24.68 4.26 3.23
N GLY A 244 -24.41 5.53 2.92
CA GLY A 244 -23.73 6.46 3.82
C GLY A 244 -22.20 6.35 3.81
N HIS A 245 -21.62 5.37 3.11
CA HIS A 245 -20.17 5.18 2.96
C HIS A 245 -19.69 5.70 1.59
N ASN A 246 -20.11 6.91 1.22
CA ASN A 246 -19.86 7.51 -0.09
C ASN A 246 -18.79 8.61 -0.11
N GLN A 247 -18.17 8.93 1.03
CA GLN A 247 -17.14 9.96 1.16
C GLN A 247 -16.08 9.47 2.14
N THR A 248 -15.43 8.35 1.82
CA THR A 248 -14.53 7.69 2.77
C THR A 248 -13.49 6.79 2.11
N LEU A 249 -12.39 6.61 2.82
CA LEU A 249 -11.46 5.51 2.61
C LEU A 249 -12.06 4.22 3.20
N ASN A 250 -11.74 3.08 2.60
CA ASN A 250 -12.19 1.75 3.03
C ASN A 250 -13.70 1.69 3.36
N PRO A 251 -14.57 2.03 2.39
CA PRO A 251 -16.00 2.03 2.63
C PRO A 251 -16.49 0.63 3.02
N GLU A 252 -17.46 0.57 3.93
CA GLU A 252 -18.14 -0.68 4.23
C GLU A 252 -18.91 -1.18 3.01
N LEU A 253 -18.97 -2.50 2.88
CA LEU A 253 -19.67 -3.18 1.81
C LEU A 253 -21.01 -3.72 2.36
N GLU A 254 -22.02 -3.76 1.50
CA GLU A 254 -23.33 -4.33 1.88
C GLU A 254 -23.32 -5.85 1.87
N GLY A 255 -23.99 -6.44 2.86
CA GLY A 255 -24.37 -7.85 2.88
C GLY A 255 -23.21 -8.82 2.67
N GLU A 256 -23.41 -9.80 1.79
CA GLU A 256 -22.44 -10.85 1.45
C GLU A 256 -21.48 -10.44 0.32
N SER A 257 -21.04 -9.19 0.30
CA SER A 257 -20.07 -8.72 -0.69
C SER A 257 -18.76 -9.52 -0.60
N GLN A 258 -18.20 -9.85 -1.77
CA GLN A 258 -17.00 -10.66 -1.88
C GLN A 258 -15.77 -9.77 -2.09
N THR A 259 -14.69 -10.09 -1.40
CA THR A 259 -13.37 -9.45 -1.56
C THR A 259 -12.38 -10.31 -2.36
N SER A 260 -12.85 -11.45 -2.87
CA SER A 260 -12.10 -12.30 -3.80
C SER A 260 -13.05 -13.09 -4.69
N PHE A 261 -12.54 -13.53 -5.84
CA PHE A 261 -13.28 -14.36 -6.80
C PHE A 261 -12.36 -15.19 -7.67
N ASP A 262 -12.87 -16.30 -8.19
CA ASP A 262 -12.21 -17.07 -9.25
C ASP A 262 -12.71 -16.61 -10.64
N PRO A 263 -11.86 -15.95 -11.44
CA PRO A 263 -12.21 -15.57 -12.81
C PRO A 263 -12.17 -16.71 -13.83
N GLY A 264 -11.69 -17.88 -13.42
CA GLY A 264 -11.30 -18.97 -14.34
C GLY A 264 -9.99 -18.65 -15.07
N GLU A 265 -9.82 -19.22 -16.26
CA GLU A 265 -8.62 -19.05 -17.11
C GLU A 265 -8.78 -17.94 -18.15
N ALA A 266 -9.99 -17.48 -18.40
CA ALA A 266 -10.28 -16.45 -19.39
C ALA A 266 -9.90 -15.06 -18.91
N ALA A 267 -9.67 -14.15 -19.86
CA ALA A 267 -9.54 -12.73 -19.54
C ALA A 267 -10.89 -12.17 -19.03
N PHE A 268 -10.82 -11.26 -18.08
CA PHE A 268 -11.97 -10.60 -17.50
C PHE A 268 -11.74 -9.09 -17.39
N GLY A 269 -12.82 -8.32 -17.39
CA GLY A 269 -12.80 -6.91 -17.05
C GLY A 269 -13.59 -6.62 -15.79
N LEU A 270 -13.56 -5.36 -15.35
CA LEU A 270 -14.34 -4.89 -14.23
C LEU A 270 -15.53 -4.06 -14.70
N PHE A 271 -16.60 -4.08 -13.93
CA PHE A 271 -17.73 -3.18 -14.15
C PHE A 271 -18.15 -2.47 -12.86
N LEU A 272 -18.66 -1.27 -13.03
CA LEU A 272 -19.37 -0.49 -12.03
C LEU A 272 -20.75 -0.18 -12.57
N LYS A 273 -21.80 -0.54 -11.82
CA LYS A 273 -23.19 -0.23 -12.18
C LYS A 273 -23.76 0.76 -11.19
N THR A 274 -24.15 1.93 -11.67
CA THR A 274 -24.76 3.00 -10.88
C THR A 274 -26.09 3.39 -11.49
N GLY A 275 -27.16 3.37 -10.70
CA GLY A 275 -28.48 3.71 -11.19
C GLY A 275 -28.83 2.96 -12.48
N LYS A 276 -28.91 3.69 -13.61
CA LYS A 276 -29.25 3.13 -14.95
C LYS A 276 -28.04 2.81 -15.83
N ARG A 277 -26.81 3.09 -15.34
CA ARG A 277 -25.59 3.02 -16.15
C ARG A 277 -24.72 1.85 -15.70
N THR A 278 -24.07 1.21 -16.65
CA THR A 278 -22.97 0.30 -16.38
C THR A 278 -21.73 0.80 -17.10
N LEU A 279 -20.67 1.00 -16.33
CA LEU A 279 -19.34 1.41 -16.78
C LEU A 279 -18.41 0.19 -16.74
N TYR A 280 -17.53 0.11 -17.72
CA TYR A 280 -16.60 -1.00 -17.89
C TYR A 280 -15.15 -0.50 -17.85
N SER A 281 -14.23 -1.32 -17.39
CA SER A 281 -12.80 -1.04 -17.49
C SER A 281 -12.29 -1.01 -18.92
N ASP A 282 -13.06 -1.56 -19.87
CA ASP A 282 -12.78 -1.54 -21.31
C ASP A 282 -13.49 -0.37 -21.98
N ASP A 283 -12.73 0.62 -22.44
CA ASP A 283 -13.19 1.81 -23.13
C ASP A 283 -14.09 1.49 -24.34
N GLY A 284 -13.82 0.40 -25.03
CA GLY A 284 -14.59 -0.04 -26.18
C GLY A 284 -16.03 -0.41 -25.87
N ARG A 285 -16.38 -0.54 -24.57
CA ARG A 285 -17.72 -0.90 -24.09
C ARG A 285 -18.49 0.28 -23.51
N ASN A 286 -17.83 1.42 -23.35
CA ASN A 286 -18.42 2.63 -22.82
C ASN A 286 -18.82 3.58 -23.95
N ALA A 287 -19.92 4.30 -23.74
CA ALA A 287 -20.38 5.36 -24.65
C ALA A 287 -19.99 6.75 -24.10
N ALA A 288 -19.88 7.73 -24.97
CA ALA A 288 -19.70 9.11 -24.56
C ALA A 288 -20.84 9.59 -23.63
N PRO A 289 -20.58 10.44 -22.62
CA PRO A 289 -19.29 11.06 -22.28
C PRO A 289 -18.33 10.17 -21.50
N HIS A 290 -18.73 9.00 -21.03
CA HIS A 290 -17.98 8.09 -20.14
C HIS A 290 -17.10 7.09 -20.89
N LYS A 291 -16.59 7.46 -22.07
CA LYS A 291 -15.78 6.53 -22.89
C LYS A 291 -14.57 5.98 -22.13
N HIS A 292 -13.89 6.84 -21.40
CA HIS A 292 -12.74 6.49 -20.54
C HIS A 292 -13.19 6.43 -19.08
N ALA A 293 -14.02 5.42 -18.76
CA ALA A 293 -14.61 5.32 -17.41
C ALA A 293 -13.67 4.79 -16.34
N ALA A 294 -12.52 4.24 -16.70
CA ALA A 294 -11.57 3.69 -15.74
C ALA A 294 -10.13 3.97 -16.13
N LYS A 295 -9.29 4.20 -15.12
CA LYS A 295 -7.83 4.26 -15.23
C LYS A 295 -7.19 3.14 -14.42
N VAL A 296 -6.08 2.60 -14.91
CA VAL A 296 -5.37 1.48 -14.29
C VAL A 296 -3.93 1.86 -13.99
N PHE A 297 -3.51 1.61 -12.76
CA PHE A 297 -2.16 1.92 -12.31
C PHE A 297 -1.53 0.70 -11.63
N PRO A 298 -0.26 0.33 -11.93
CA PRO A 298 0.47 -0.64 -11.13
C PRO A 298 0.58 -0.20 -9.68
N LEU A 299 0.25 -1.09 -8.74
CA LEU A 299 0.30 -0.76 -7.32
C LEU A 299 1.76 -0.60 -6.86
N ARG A 300 2.01 0.43 -6.07
CA ARG A 300 3.29 0.69 -5.40
C ARG A 300 3.03 1.02 -3.94
N SER A 301 3.77 0.36 -3.05
CA SER A 301 3.80 0.72 -1.63
C SER A 301 4.69 1.94 -1.38
N ARG A 302 4.72 2.43 -0.14
CA ARG A 302 5.57 3.56 0.26
C ARG A 302 7.02 3.39 -0.23
N GLY A 303 7.63 4.49 -0.68
CA GLY A 303 8.97 4.49 -1.28
C GLY A 303 9.01 3.89 -2.68
N ARG A 304 7.86 3.90 -3.39
CA ARG A 304 7.71 3.45 -4.78
C ARG A 304 8.09 2.00 -5.02
N THR A 305 8.00 1.16 -4.00
CA THR A 305 8.27 -0.27 -4.14
C THR A 305 7.13 -0.94 -4.90
N PRO A 306 7.39 -1.56 -6.08
CA PRO A 306 6.35 -2.25 -6.83
C PRO A 306 5.75 -3.41 -6.03
N VAL A 307 4.42 -3.50 -6.02
CA VAL A 307 3.69 -4.65 -5.51
C VAL A 307 3.36 -5.55 -6.69
N GLN A 308 3.98 -6.72 -6.71
CA GLN A 308 3.86 -7.63 -7.85
C GLN A 308 2.42 -8.12 -8.03
N ASP A 309 1.97 -8.19 -9.28
CA ASP A 309 0.66 -8.71 -9.67
C ASP A 309 -0.51 -7.97 -8.99
N ALA A 310 -0.33 -6.65 -8.71
CA ALA A 310 -1.32 -5.82 -8.04
C ALA A 310 -1.51 -4.48 -8.76
N TYR A 311 -2.76 -4.00 -8.81
CA TYR A 311 -3.14 -2.79 -9.54
C TYR A 311 -4.22 -2.01 -8.80
N VAL A 312 -4.21 -0.69 -9.00
CA VAL A 312 -5.33 0.19 -8.70
C VAL A 312 -6.16 0.37 -9.96
N VAL A 313 -7.48 0.24 -9.83
CA VAL A 313 -8.44 0.56 -10.89
C VAL A 313 -9.39 1.63 -10.35
N ALA A 314 -9.35 2.80 -10.94
CA ALA A 314 -10.06 3.99 -10.50
C ALA A 314 -11.14 4.35 -11.54
N PHE A 315 -12.41 4.38 -11.11
CA PHE A 315 -13.54 4.69 -11.97
C PHE A 315 -13.99 6.14 -11.82
N ASP A 316 -14.35 6.75 -12.93
CA ASP A 316 -15.00 8.05 -13.07
C ASP A 316 -16.47 7.83 -13.45
N GLU A 317 -17.37 7.91 -12.46
CA GLU A 317 -18.79 7.67 -12.64
C GLU A 317 -19.50 8.83 -13.31
N ASP A 318 -19.15 10.04 -12.93
CA ASP A 318 -19.80 11.27 -13.41
C ASP A 318 -19.26 11.77 -14.75
N GLY A 319 -18.11 11.25 -15.23
CA GLY A 319 -17.48 11.63 -16.49
C GLY A 319 -16.81 13.01 -16.43
N ASN A 320 -16.37 13.41 -15.25
CA ASN A 320 -15.72 14.71 -14.99
C ASN A 320 -14.18 14.64 -15.04
N GLY A 321 -13.62 13.43 -15.15
CA GLY A 321 -12.19 13.16 -15.29
C GLY A 321 -11.43 13.07 -13.97
N ASP A 322 -12.08 12.88 -12.82
CA ASP A 322 -11.42 12.87 -11.51
C ASP A 322 -11.04 11.48 -10.98
N TYR A 323 -11.74 10.43 -11.41
CA TYR A 323 -11.43 9.02 -11.15
C TYR A 323 -11.33 8.63 -9.66
N GLN A 324 -11.86 9.43 -8.74
CA GLN A 324 -11.91 9.10 -7.32
C GLN A 324 -13.25 8.50 -6.89
N ASP A 325 -14.22 8.44 -7.78
CA ASP A 325 -15.58 8.01 -7.44
C ASP A 325 -15.60 6.61 -6.83
N TYR A 326 -14.90 5.67 -7.47
CA TYR A 326 -14.71 4.32 -6.97
C TYR A 326 -13.29 3.84 -7.26
N VAL A 327 -12.50 3.63 -6.21
CA VAL A 327 -11.11 3.18 -6.32
C VAL A 327 -11.00 1.76 -5.79
N PHE A 328 -10.63 0.85 -6.68
CA PHE A 328 -10.45 -0.57 -6.37
C PHE A 328 -8.97 -0.94 -6.36
N MET A 329 -8.61 -1.88 -5.50
CA MET A 329 -7.35 -2.58 -5.54
C MET A 329 -7.59 -4.02 -5.97
N LEU A 330 -6.82 -4.46 -6.98
CA LEU A 330 -6.76 -5.85 -7.43
C LEU A 330 -5.40 -6.43 -7.11
N TRP A 331 -5.38 -7.70 -6.75
CA TRP A 331 -4.14 -8.47 -6.61
C TRP A 331 -4.30 -9.87 -7.19
N ASN A 332 -3.16 -10.53 -7.47
CA ASN A 332 -3.07 -11.77 -8.22
C ASN A 332 -3.60 -11.64 -9.66
N VAL A 333 -3.35 -10.50 -10.30
CA VAL A 333 -3.73 -10.23 -11.69
C VAL A 333 -2.56 -9.72 -12.51
N LYS A 334 -2.67 -9.88 -13.82
CA LYS A 334 -1.82 -9.21 -14.81
C LYS A 334 -2.70 -8.73 -15.97
N PRO A 335 -2.29 -7.69 -16.72
CA PRO A 335 -2.97 -7.30 -17.94
C PRO A 335 -3.12 -8.48 -18.90
N ALA A 336 -4.30 -8.66 -19.47
CA ALA A 336 -4.50 -9.61 -20.55
C ALA A 336 -3.81 -9.10 -21.83
N GLN A 337 -3.21 -10.01 -22.60
CA GLN A 337 -2.57 -9.70 -23.88
C GLN A 337 -3.57 -9.66 -25.02
#